data_3f2b756b49ea756c5b00b990f68d1abb
#
_entry.id   3f2b756b49ea756c5b00b990f68d1abb
#
_cell.length_a   1.000
_cell.length_b   1.000
_cell.length_c   1.000
_cell.angle_alpha   90.00
_cell.angle_beta   90.00
_cell.angle_gamma   90.00
#
_symmetry.space_group_name_H-M   'P 1'
#
loop_
_entity.id
_entity.type
_entity.pdbx_description
1 polymer ?
#
loop_
_entity_poly.entity_id
_entity_poly.type
_entity_poly.pdbx_seq_one_letter_code
_entity_poly.pdbx_strand_id
1 'polypeptide(L)'
;FIKRHDSAKVDEVDLDSAYSEYIAKHPQKDAKMPVYIGIDCGSTTTKLVMIDDDNRLLYQYYSSNLGSPASVIHSQLKHIYENYAEQIIIKGSAVTGYGEELIKEAFMLDAGLVETMAHLKAAQYFNPSVDFIIDIGGQDIKCFFIRHNNIDSIMLNEACSSGCGSFIETFARSMGYEVAEFSALGLASKHPVELGSRCTVFMNSSVKEAQKEGASIEDISAGLSMSVVKNAIYKVIRARDADDLGKQIVVQGGTFLNNAVLRSFEKEIGRNVIRPKISGLMGAFGAALFAKNLELEHSTIISKEALAHFSHSASATNCKICGNNCNLTINKFNDEKGVRRFISGNRCEKPLGLKKSSGAKYQNMYEYKLNKLKALLSYELYN
;
A
#
# COMPACT_ATOMS: atom_id res chain seq x y z
N PHE A 1 8.99 29.86 2.32
CA PHE A 1 8.53 28.73 1.49
C PHE A 1 7.86 29.25 0.23
N ILE A 2 8.31 28.76 -0.93
CA ILE A 2 7.68 29.06 -2.22
C ILE A 2 6.33 28.32 -2.26
N LYS A 3 5.25 29.03 -2.61
CA LYS A 3 3.93 28.44 -2.75
C LYS A 3 3.97 27.36 -3.84
N ARG A 4 3.64 26.13 -3.46
CA ARG A 4 3.63 25.01 -4.39
C ARG A 4 2.31 25.00 -5.17
N HIS A 5 2.37 24.75 -6.47
CA HIS A 5 1.23 24.39 -7.30
C HIS A 5 1.18 22.86 -7.42
N ASP A 6 0.27 22.21 -6.70
CA ASP A 6 0.00 20.79 -6.91
C ASP A 6 -0.72 20.61 -8.25
N SER A 7 0.05 20.19 -9.28
CA SER A 7 -0.49 19.93 -10.62
C SER A 7 -1.03 18.52 -10.80
N ALA A 8 -0.64 17.60 -9.93
CA ALA A 8 -1.01 16.20 -10.02
C ALA A 8 -2.35 15.93 -9.30
N LYS A 9 -3.43 16.17 -10.00
CA LYS A 9 -4.79 15.95 -9.50
C LYS A 9 -5.45 14.82 -10.30
N VAL A 10 -6.28 14.04 -9.62
CA VAL A 10 -7.31 13.23 -10.24
C VAL A 10 -8.62 14.01 -10.14
N ASP A 11 -9.47 13.92 -11.14
CA ASP A 11 -10.78 14.55 -11.09
C ASP A 11 -11.64 13.80 -10.08
N GLU A 12 -12.05 14.51 -9.02
CA GLU A 12 -12.96 14.00 -7.99
C GLU A 12 -14.36 14.50 -8.32
N VAL A 13 -15.27 13.58 -8.54
CA VAL A 13 -16.69 13.87 -8.87
C VAL A 13 -17.55 13.06 -7.93
N ASP A 14 -18.55 13.65 -7.32
CA ASP A 14 -19.51 12.89 -6.54
C ASP A 14 -20.30 11.95 -7.46
N LEU A 15 -20.70 10.80 -6.94
CA LEU A 15 -21.26 9.71 -7.72
C LEU A 15 -22.58 10.10 -8.38
N ASP A 16 -23.44 10.86 -7.71
CA ASP A 16 -24.74 11.28 -8.24
C ASP A 16 -24.56 12.22 -9.43
N SER A 17 -23.61 13.16 -9.37
CA SER A 17 -23.23 14.03 -10.48
C SER A 17 -22.66 13.23 -11.66
N ALA A 18 -21.73 12.31 -11.40
CA ALA A 18 -21.15 11.46 -12.43
C ALA A 18 -22.21 10.57 -13.10
N TYR A 19 -23.12 10.00 -12.31
CA TYR A 19 -24.22 9.21 -12.83
C TYR A 19 -25.18 10.05 -13.69
N SER A 20 -25.51 11.27 -13.26
CA SER A 20 -26.35 12.19 -14.04
C SER A 20 -25.72 12.52 -15.39
N GLU A 21 -24.41 12.77 -15.43
CA GLU A 21 -23.67 12.97 -16.70
C GLU A 21 -23.66 11.72 -17.57
N TYR A 22 -23.52 10.54 -16.94
CA TYR A 22 -23.55 9.26 -17.65
C TYR A 22 -24.88 9.00 -18.33
N ILE A 23 -26.00 9.18 -17.60
CA ILE A 23 -27.37 9.00 -18.14
C ILE A 23 -27.67 10.00 -19.25
N ALA A 24 -27.20 11.23 -19.15
CA ALA A 24 -27.37 12.23 -20.23
C ALA A 24 -26.72 11.78 -21.54
N LYS A 25 -25.62 11.04 -21.47
CA LYS A 25 -24.91 10.46 -22.63
C LYS A 25 -25.49 9.11 -23.08
N HIS A 26 -26.14 8.37 -22.16
CA HIS A 26 -26.63 7.01 -22.37
C HIS A 26 -28.13 6.91 -21.98
N PRO A 27 -29.07 7.48 -22.75
CA PRO A 27 -30.49 7.63 -22.38
C PRO A 27 -31.30 6.32 -22.47
N GLN A 28 -30.68 5.19 -22.13
CA GLN A 28 -31.36 3.90 -22.08
C GLN A 28 -32.01 3.73 -20.70
N LYS A 29 -33.19 3.10 -20.71
CA LYS A 29 -33.89 2.76 -19.46
C LYS A 29 -33.01 1.80 -18.64
N ASP A 30 -32.85 2.10 -17.35
CA ASP A 30 -32.08 1.30 -16.37
C ASP A 30 -30.59 1.16 -16.70
N ALA A 31 -29.99 2.12 -17.42
CA ALA A 31 -28.56 2.13 -17.69
C ALA A 31 -27.77 2.34 -16.39
N LYS A 32 -26.84 1.44 -16.11
CA LYS A 32 -25.92 1.51 -14.96
C LYS A 32 -24.54 1.96 -15.41
N MET A 33 -23.98 2.91 -14.68
CA MET A 33 -22.64 3.43 -14.96
C MET A 33 -21.57 2.39 -14.59
N PRO A 34 -20.66 2.03 -15.51
CA PRO A 34 -19.56 1.12 -15.21
C PRO A 34 -18.57 1.77 -14.23
N VAL A 35 -18.16 1.00 -13.23
CA VAL A 35 -17.18 1.44 -12.22
C VAL A 35 -16.19 0.33 -11.91
N TYR A 36 -15.03 0.72 -11.38
CA TYR A 36 -13.94 -0.16 -11.02
C TYR A 36 -13.50 0.10 -9.58
N ILE A 37 -13.36 -0.96 -8.79
CA ILE A 37 -12.99 -0.88 -7.38
C ILE A 37 -11.54 -1.30 -7.20
N GLY A 38 -10.78 -0.48 -6.50
CA GLY A 38 -9.44 -0.80 -6.04
C GLY A 38 -9.35 -0.74 -4.52
N ILE A 39 -8.73 -1.74 -3.94
CA ILE A 39 -8.55 -1.88 -2.49
C ILE A 39 -7.06 -1.98 -2.20
N ASP A 40 -6.59 -1.25 -1.19
CA ASP A 40 -5.27 -1.41 -0.61
C ASP A 40 -5.43 -1.79 0.86
N CYS A 41 -5.13 -3.06 1.14
CA CYS A 41 -5.23 -3.65 2.46
C CYS A 41 -3.85 -3.72 3.10
N GLY A 42 -3.39 -2.61 3.68
CA GLY A 42 -2.12 -2.55 4.40
C GLY A 42 -2.18 -3.21 5.78
N SER A 43 -1.04 -3.27 6.47
CA SER A 43 -0.91 -3.84 7.81
C SER A 43 -1.72 -3.07 8.87
N THR A 44 -1.82 -1.76 8.75
CA THR A 44 -2.46 -0.87 9.73
C THR A 44 -3.66 -0.12 9.20
N THR A 45 -3.75 0.07 7.88
CA THR A 45 -4.79 0.88 7.24
C THR A 45 -5.42 0.15 6.07
N THR A 46 -6.70 0.39 5.85
CA THR A 46 -7.44 -0.07 4.67
C THR A 46 -7.90 1.13 3.88
N LYS A 47 -7.70 1.08 2.57
CA LYS A 47 -8.13 2.10 1.62
C LYS A 47 -8.97 1.44 0.54
N LEU A 48 -10.00 2.14 0.09
CA LEU A 48 -10.84 1.73 -1.02
C LEU A 48 -11.11 2.94 -1.90
N VAL A 49 -10.99 2.75 -3.20
CA VAL A 49 -11.39 3.74 -4.20
C VAL A 49 -12.30 3.12 -5.24
N MET A 50 -13.14 3.95 -5.83
CA MET A 50 -13.97 3.60 -6.98
C MET A 50 -13.77 4.65 -8.06
N ILE A 51 -13.48 4.21 -9.28
CA ILE A 51 -13.28 5.06 -10.44
C ILE A 51 -14.26 4.67 -11.56
N ASP A 52 -14.50 5.60 -12.47
CA ASP A 52 -15.26 5.38 -13.70
C ASP A 52 -14.37 5.09 -14.93
N ASP A 53 -14.96 5.04 -16.11
CA ASP A 53 -14.24 4.84 -17.38
C ASP A 53 -13.29 5.98 -17.74
N ASP A 54 -13.50 7.18 -17.23
CA ASP A 54 -12.62 8.34 -17.42
C ASP A 54 -11.53 8.44 -16.34
N ASN A 55 -11.41 7.44 -15.45
CA ASN A 55 -10.55 7.38 -14.27
C ASN A 55 -10.84 8.49 -13.24
N ARG A 56 -12.04 9.06 -13.25
CA ARG A 56 -12.48 10.03 -12.24
C ARG A 56 -12.73 9.29 -10.93
N LEU A 57 -12.33 9.90 -9.82
CA LEU A 57 -12.50 9.33 -8.48
C LEU A 57 -13.92 9.62 -7.99
N LEU A 58 -14.76 8.59 -7.91
CA LEU A 58 -16.15 8.68 -7.51
C LEU A 58 -16.36 8.43 -6.02
N TYR A 59 -15.51 7.59 -5.43
CA TYR A 59 -15.58 7.24 -4.02
C TYR A 59 -14.19 6.97 -3.50
N GLN A 60 -13.94 7.40 -2.26
CA GLN A 60 -12.67 7.15 -1.56
C GLN A 60 -12.90 6.90 -0.08
N TYR A 61 -12.13 5.97 0.45
CA TYR A 61 -12.13 5.63 1.86
C TYR A 61 -10.70 5.37 2.34
N TYR A 62 -10.39 5.91 3.50
CA TYR A 62 -9.10 5.70 4.17
C TYR A 62 -9.33 5.65 5.68
N SER A 63 -8.98 4.52 6.31
CA SER A 63 -9.10 4.37 7.77
C SER A 63 -8.11 3.34 8.30
N SER A 64 -7.93 3.35 9.63
CA SER A 64 -7.30 2.24 10.35
C SER A 64 -8.13 0.98 10.15
N ASN A 65 -7.47 -0.18 9.99
CA ASN A 65 -8.15 -1.48 9.88
C ASN A 65 -8.51 -2.08 11.22
N LEU A 66 -8.12 -1.46 12.34
CA LEU A 66 -8.42 -1.90 13.72
C LEU A 66 -8.17 -3.40 13.96
N GLY A 67 -7.23 -3.99 13.23
CA GLY A 67 -6.93 -5.42 13.27
C GLY A 67 -7.91 -6.32 12.49
N SER A 68 -8.94 -5.77 11.84
CA SER A 68 -9.92 -6.53 11.05
C SER A 68 -10.22 -5.87 9.70
N PRO A 69 -9.30 -5.95 8.74
CA PRO A 69 -9.50 -5.34 7.42
C PRO A 69 -10.74 -5.88 6.69
N ALA A 70 -11.07 -7.16 6.86
CA ALA A 70 -12.27 -7.74 6.26
C ALA A 70 -13.56 -7.07 6.73
N SER A 71 -13.65 -6.72 8.03
CA SER A 71 -14.82 -6.01 8.57
C SER A 71 -14.94 -4.59 8.00
N VAL A 72 -13.81 -3.91 7.81
CA VAL A 72 -13.79 -2.56 7.22
C VAL A 72 -14.27 -2.62 5.77
N ILE A 73 -13.73 -3.54 4.97
CA ILE A 73 -14.10 -3.69 3.55
C ILE A 73 -15.57 -4.11 3.42
N HIS A 74 -16.04 -5.06 4.27
CA HIS A 74 -17.45 -5.43 4.31
C HIS A 74 -18.35 -4.22 4.51
N SER A 75 -18.04 -3.36 5.49
CA SER A 75 -18.81 -2.14 5.77
C SER A 75 -18.81 -1.18 4.58
N GLN A 76 -17.69 -1.04 3.88
CA GLN A 76 -17.58 -0.14 2.73
C GLN A 76 -18.32 -0.68 1.51
N LEU A 77 -18.20 -1.97 1.21
CA LEU A 77 -18.98 -2.59 0.12
C LEU A 77 -20.47 -2.54 0.40
N LYS A 78 -20.87 -2.78 1.65
CA LYS A 78 -22.27 -2.64 2.08
C LYS A 78 -22.78 -1.22 1.84
N HIS A 79 -22.02 -0.21 2.26
CA HIS A 79 -22.36 1.20 2.02
C HIS A 79 -22.52 1.50 0.52
N ILE A 80 -21.60 1.03 -0.31
CA ILE A 80 -21.67 1.21 -1.78
C ILE A 80 -22.93 0.57 -2.34
N TYR A 81 -23.22 -0.67 -1.97
CA TYR A 81 -24.41 -1.36 -2.48
C TYR A 81 -25.74 -0.79 -1.97
N GLU A 82 -25.79 -0.35 -0.71
CA GLU A 82 -27.01 0.24 -0.15
C GLU A 82 -27.38 1.57 -0.81
N ASN A 83 -26.38 2.37 -1.17
CA ASN A 83 -26.62 3.72 -1.69
C ASN A 83 -26.59 3.80 -3.23
N TYR A 84 -25.82 2.95 -3.91
CA TYR A 84 -25.52 3.16 -5.33
C TYR A 84 -25.78 1.95 -6.24
N ALA A 85 -26.28 0.81 -5.74
CA ALA A 85 -26.48 -0.40 -6.54
C ALA A 85 -27.41 -0.21 -7.77
N GLU A 86 -28.33 0.74 -7.72
CA GLU A 86 -29.23 1.05 -8.82
C GLU A 86 -28.57 1.94 -9.90
N GLN A 87 -27.51 2.64 -9.54
CA GLN A 87 -26.82 3.60 -10.41
C GLN A 87 -25.59 3.02 -11.09
N ILE A 88 -24.93 2.02 -10.46
CA ILE A 88 -23.63 1.52 -10.90
C ILE A 88 -23.66 0.02 -11.23
N ILE A 89 -22.72 -0.37 -12.08
CA ILE A 89 -22.32 -1.76 -12.29
C ILE A 89 -20.82 -1.89 -12.12
N ILE A 90 -20.38 -2.75 -11.18
CA ILE A 90 -18.96 -3.00 -10.96
C ILE A 90 -18.46 -3.90 -12.09
N LYS A 91 -17.59 -3.38 -12.95
CA LYS A 91 -17.00 -4.08 -14.07
C LYS A 91 -15.67 -4.75 -13.74
N GLY A 92 -15.00 -4.29 -12.70
CA GLY A 92 -13.75 -4.88 -12.26
C GLY A 92 -13.41 -4.48 -10.83
N SER A 93 -12.70 -5.39 -10.16
CA SER A 93 -12.27 -5.22 -8.78
C SER A 93 -10.88 -5.81 -8.58
N ALA A 94 -10.01 -5.09 -7.89
CA ALA A 94 -8.69 -5.59 -7.56
C ALA A 94 -8.27 -5.15 -6.17
N VAL A 95 -7.40 -5.95 -5.55
CA VAL A 95 -6.84 -5.67 -4.23
C VAL A 95 -5.33 -5.77 -4.27
N THR A 96 -4.71 -4.97 -3.43
CA THR A 96 -3.27 -4.96 -3.19
C THR A 96 -2.96 -4.84 -1.70
N GLY A 97 -1.68 -4.92 -1.34
CA GLY A 97 -1.19 -4.77 0.02
C GLY A 97 -1.07 -6.10 0.78
N TYR A 98 -0.70 -6.01 2.04
CA TYR A 98 -0.39 -7.17 2.88
C TYR A 98 -1.55 -8.18 3.03
N GLY A 99 -2.79 -7.70 3.02
CA GLY A 99 -4.00 -8.51 3.13
C GLY A 99 -4.58 -8.99 1.79
N GLU A 100 -3.86 -8.85 0.68
CA GLU A 100 -4.33 -9.12 -0.68
C GLU A 100 -5.05 -10.45 -0.82
N GLU A 101 -4.38 -11.56 -0.54
CA GLU A 101 -4.95 -12.91 -0.74
C GLU A 101 -6.21 -13.14 0.11
N LEU A 102 -6.18 -12.72 1.38
CA LEU A 102 -7.32 -12.87 2.29
C LEU A 102 -8.55 -12.11 1.76
N ILE A 103 -8.36 -10.87 1.37
CA ILE A 103 -9.45 -9.99 0.94
C ILE A 103 -9.97 -10.39 -0.44
N LYS A 104 -9.09 -10.77 -1.35
CA LYS A 104 -9.49 -11.33 -2.64
C LYS A 104 -10.41 -12.52 -2.47
N GLU A 105 -10.02 -13.49 -1.64
CA GLU A 105 -10.82 -14.68 -1.40
C GLU A 105 -12.09 -14.39 -0.59
N ALA A 106 -12.04 -13.47 0.38
CA ALA A 106 -13.20 -13.11 1.19
C ALA A 106 -14.33 -12.53 0.33
N PHE A 107 -14.01 -11.59 -0.53
CA PHE A 107 -14.99 -10.82 -1.30
C PHE A 107 -15.04 -11.20 -2.79
N MET A 108 -14.37 -12.29 -3.18
CA MET A 108 -14.34 -12.82 -4.56
C MET A 108 -13.90 -11.76 -5.59
N LEU A 109 -12.88 -10.97 -5.23
CA LEU A 109 -12.38 -9.94 -6.12
C LEU A 109 -11.71 -10.55 -7.36
N ASP A 110 -11.80 -9.87 -8.50
CA ASP A 110 -11.32 -10.39 -9.78
C ASP A 110 -9.81 -10.63 -9.81
N ALA A 111 -9.05 -9.74 -9.17
CA ALA A 111 -7.59 -9.86 -9.16
C ALA A 111 -6.95 -9.41 -7.84
N GLY A 112 -5.81 -10.04 -7.53
CA GLY A 112 -4.81 -9.55 -6.61
C GLY A 112 -3.65 -8.92 -7.40
N LEU A 113 -3.08 -7.85 -6.88
CA LEU A 113 -1.98 -7.14 -7.51
C LEU A 113 -0.87 -6.90 -6.50
N VAL A 114 0.34 -7.27 -6.86
CA VAL A 114 1.51 -6.97 -6.02
C VAL A 114 1.58 -5.47 -5.76
N GLU A 115 1.78 -5.07 -4.52
CA GLU A 115 1.72 -3.67 -4.06
C GLU A 115 2.61 -2.74 -4.87
N THR A 116 3.83 -3.18 -5.21
CA THR A 116 4.76 -2.41 -6.03
C THR A 116 4.21 -2.09 -7.42
N MET A 117 3.45 -3.00 -8.01
CA MET A 117 2.82 -2.79 -9.32
C MET A 117 1.62 -1.85 -9.24
N ALA A 118 0.86 -1.89 -8.15
CA ALA A 118 -0.22 -0.93 -7.91
C ALA A 118 0.34 0.49 -7.80
N HIS A 119 1.37 0.68 -6.99
CA HIS A 119 2.04 1.96 -6.82
C HIS A 119 2.66 2.48 -8.12
N LEU A 120 3.29 1.61 -8.92
CA LEU A 120 3.83 1.98 -10.23
C LEU A 120 2.74 2.45 -11.19
N LYS A 121 1.64 1.69 -11.32
CA LYS A 121 0.51 2.07 -12.19
C LYS A 121 -0.07 3.44 -11.80
N ALA A 122 -0.27 3.68 -10.52
CA ALA A 122 -0.76 4.95 -10.03
C ALA A 122 0.24 6.09 -10.31
N ALA A 123 1.54 5.88 -10.10
CA ALA A 123 2.55 6.89 -10.38
C ALA A 123 2.63 7.23 -11.87
N GLN A 124 2.59 6.23 -12.74
CA GLN A 124 2.60 6.41 -14.19
C GLN A 124 1.37 7.16 -14.72
N TYR A 125 0.22 7.04 -14.05
CA TYR A 125 -0.96 7.84 -14.39
C TYR A 125 -0.70 9.34 -14.20
N PHE A 126 -0.01 9.74 -13.13
CA PHE A 126 0.31 11.14 -12.86
C PHE A 126 1.55 11.62 -13.61
N ASN A 127 2.50 10.74 -13.85
CA ASN A 127 3.72 11.03 -14.60
C ASN A 127 4.16 9.80 -15.41
N PRO A 128 3.81 9.72 -16.70
CA PRO A 128 4.22 8.60 -17.56
C PRO A 128 5.74 8.44 -17.68
N SER A 129 6.51 9.51 -17.39
CA SER A 129 7.98 9.50 -17.46
C SER A 129 8.62 9.30 -16.09
N VAL A 130 7.90 8.82 -15.08
CA VAL A 130 8.43 8.61 -13.74
C VAL A 130 9.65 7.68 -13.78
N ASP A 131 10.74 8.11 -13.14
CA ASP A 131 12.00 7.35 -13.05
C ASP A 131 12.32 6.94 -11.59
N PHE A 132 11.67 7.59 -10.60
CA PHE A 132 11.81 7.23 -9.21
C PHE A 132 10.49 7.45 -8.44
N ILE A 133 10.13 6.45 -7.65
CA ILE A 133 8.97 6.50 -6.76
C ILE A 133 9.46 6.28 -5.34
N ILE A 134 9.02 7.12 -4.42
CA ILE A 134 9.18 6.89 -2.99
C ILE A 134 7.81 6.88 -2.31
N ASP A 135 7.52 5.79 -1.63
CA ASP A 135 6.34 5.62 -0.79
C ASP A 135 6.76 5.57 0.67
N ILE A 136 6.27 6.51 1.47
CA ILE A 136 6.47 6.52 2.91
C ILE A 136 5.12 6.30 3.58
N GLY A 137 4.95 5.08 4.07
CA GLY A 137 3.79 4.67 4.83
C GLY A 137 3.87 5.08 6.31
N GLY A 138 2.94 4.55 7.10
CA GLY A 138 2.96 4.72 8.56
C GLY A 138 4.12 3.98 9.24
N GLN A 139 4.53 2.83 8.71
CA GLN A 139 5.52 1.94 9.34
C GLN A 139 6.63 1.46 8.40
N ASP A 140 6.55 1.73 7.11
CA ASP A 140 7.48 1.27 6.09
C ASP A 140 7.85 2.36 5.10
N ILE A 141 8.97 2.15 4.42
CA ILE A 141 9.43 2.96 3.30
C ILE A 141 9.71 2.02 2.14
N LYS A 142 9.17 2.35 0.98
CA LYS A 142 9.40 1.64 -0.28
C LYS A 142 9.90 2.62 -1.33
N CYS A 143 10.95 2.25 -2.03
CA CYS A 143 11.50 3.05 -3.11
C CYS A 143 11.67 2.19 -4.35
N PHE A 144 11.29 2.73 -5.49
CA PHE A 144 11.34 2.03 -6.77
C PHE A 144 12.13 2.87 -7.77
N PHE A 145 13.16 2.29 -8.35
CA PHE A 145 13.81 2.85 -9.53
C PHE A 145 13.13 2.29 -10.77
N ILE A 146 12.77 3.17 -11.68
CA ILE A 146 12.02 2.84 -12.88
C ILE A 146 12.91 3.06 -14.11
N ARG A 147 13.00 2.04 -14.96
CA ARG A 147 13.66 2.10 -16.27
C ARG A 147 12.78 1.45 -17.32
N HIS A 148 12.66 2.13 -18.47
CA HIS A 148 11.83 1.64 -19.57
C HIS A 148 10.42 1.26 -19.13
N ASN A 149 9.80 2.08 -18.28
CA ASN A 149 8.46 1.92 -17.69
C ASN A 149 8.29 0.68 -16.78
N ASN A 150 9.38 0.02 -16.40
CA ASN A 150 9.39 -1.13 -15.50
C ASN A 150 10.21 -0.85 -14.24
N ILE A 151 9.90 -1.58 -13.18
CA ILE A 151 10.70 -1.54 -11.95
C ILE A 151 12.04 -2.22 -12.19
N ASP A 152 13.12 -1.45 -12.10
CA ASP A 152 14.49 -1.89 -12.22
C ASP A 152 15.04 -2.42 -10.89
N SER A 153 14.78 -1.68 -9.82
CA SER A 153 15.17 -2.10 -8.46
C SER A 153 14.22 -1.56 -7.40
N ILE A 154 14.17 -2.27 -6.28
CA ILE A 154 13.31 -1.96 -5.14
C ILE A 154 14.18 -1.89 -3.88
N MET A 155 13.95 -0.87 -3.07
CA MET A 155 14.50 -0.76 -1.72
C MET A 155 13.37 -0.70 -0.71
N LEU A 156 13.42 -1.56 0.29
CA LEU A 156 12.41 -1.70 1.32
C LEU A 156 13.02 -1.48 2.70
N ASN A 157 12.31 -0.77 3.56
CA ASN A 157 12.60 -0.73 4.98
C ASN A 157 11.30 -0.96 5.78
N GLU A 158 11.13 -2.15 6.26
CA GLU A 158 10.00 -2.57 7.10
C GLU A 158 10.43 -2.74 8.57
N ALA A 159 11.72 -2.65 8.85
CA ALA A 159 12.28 -2.98 10.16
C ALA A 159 12.38 -1.77 11.11
N CYS A 160 12.27 -0.55 10.61
CA CYS A 160 12.50 0.65 11.42
C CYS A 160 11.52 1.76 11.07
N SER A 161 10.67 2.11 12.01
CA SER A 161 9.69 3.19 11.88
C SER A 161 10.28 4.60 11.95
N SER A 162 11.58 4.76 12.22
CA SER A 162 12.22 6.09 12.41
C SER A 162 12.24 6.98 11.16
N GLY A 163 11.88 6.44 10.01
CA GLY A 163 11.71 7.19 8.76
C GLY A 163 10.27 7.26 8.28
N CYS A 164 9.31 6.81 9.07
CA CYS A 164 7.92 6.62 8.68
C CYS A 164 6.96 7.58 9.38
N GLY A 165 5.71 7.63 8.94
CA GLY A 165 4.70 8.56 9.45
C GLY A 165 4.38 8.39 10.94
N SER A 166 4.36 7.14 11.44
CA SER A 166 4.10 6.86 12.86
C SER A 166 5.11 7.51 13.82
N PHE A 167 6.31 7.76 13.35
CA PHE A 167 7.32 8.48 14.11
C PHE A 167 6.89 9.94 14.38
N ILE A 168 6.49 10.66 13.34
CA ILE A 168 6.00 12.06 13.48
C ILE A 168 4.72 12.08 14.31
N GLU A 169 3.80 11.15 14.08
CA GLU A 169 2.54 11.04 14.83
C GLU A 169 2.80 10.85 16.33
N THR A 170 3.75 9.99 16.70
CA THR A 170 4.11 9.76 18.10
C THR A 170 4.61 11.04 18.77
N PHE A 171 5.47 11.81 18.09
CA PHE A 171 5.97 13.08 18.63
C PHE A 171 4.89 14.16 18.68
N ALA A 172 4.08 14.31 17.63
CA ALA A 172 2.96 15.27 17.62
C ALA A 172 2.04 15.03 18.83
N ARG A 173 1.59 13.79 19.01
CA ARG A 173 0.74 13.41 20.15
C ARG A 173 1.40 13.63 21.51
N SER A 174 2.70 13.31 21.64
CA SER A 174 3.43 13.51 22.89
C SER A 174 3.57 14.98 23.28
N MET A 175 3.46 15.88 22.31
CA MET A 175 3.49 17.33 22.50
C MET A 175 2.09 17.95 22.54
N GLY A 176 1.02 17.14 22.43
CA GLY A 176 -0.37 17.59 22.53
C GLY A 176 -0.94 18.15 21.22
N TYR A 177 -0.39 17.80 20.06
CA TYR A 177 -0.82 18.28 18.75
C TYR A 177 -1.38 17.16 17.89
N GLU A 178 -2.37 17.51 17.06
CA GLU A 178 -2.73 16.67 15.91
C GLU A 178 -1.68 16.76 14.81
N VAL A 179 -1.51 15.67 14.04
CA VAL A 179 -0.43 15.56 13.03
C VAL A 179 -0.51 16.70 11.99
N ALA A 180 -1.69 17.07 11.56
CA ALA A 180 -1.89 18.13 10.57
C ALA A 180 -1.46 19.51 11.13
N GLU A 181 -1.83 19.79 12.37
CA GLU A 181 -1.44 21.02 13.07
C GLU A 181 0.08 21.07 13.28
N PHE A 182 0.66 19.96 13.76
CA PHE A 182 2.10 19.83 13.97
C PHE A 182 2.89 20.04 12.66
N SER A 183 2.35 19.53 11.54
CA SER A 183 2.91 19.77 10.20
C SER A 183 2.86 21.25 9.81
N ALA A 184 1.75 21.91 10.06
CA ALA A 184 1.59 23.34 9.76
C ALA A 184 2.58 24.19 10.55
N LEU A 185 2.80 23.88 11.84
CA LEU A 185 3.81 24.53 12.67
C LEU A 185 5.22 24.34 12.09
N GLY A 186 5.58 23.13 11.64
CA GLY A 186 6.88 22.88 11.03
C GLY A 186 7.15 23.69 9.76
N LEU A 187 6.10 24.01 8.99
CA LEU A 187 6.23 24.91 7.84
C LEU A 187 6.53 26.37 8.22
N ALA A 188 6.13 26.79 9.43
CA ALA A 188 6.39 28.13 9.94
C ALA A 188 7.77 28.31 10.59
N SER A 189 8.52 27.20 10.78
CA SER A 189 9.85 27.21 11.38
C SER A 189 10.82 28.15 10.66
N LYS A 190 11.60 28.87 11.45
CA LYS A 190 12.67 29.77 10.96
C LYS A 190 14.05 29.14 11.14
N HIS A 191 14.21 28.34 12.19
CA HIS A 191 15.49 27.71 12.59
C HIS A 191 15.27 26.25 12.94
N PRO A 192 15.02 25.36 11.95
CA PRO A 192 14.77 23.94 12.21
C PRO A 192 15.89 23.31 13.05
N VAL A 193 15.52 22.58 14.09
CA VAL A 193 16.48 21.89 14.95
C VAL A 193 17.17 20.76 14.14
N GLU A 194 18.50 20.72 14.19
CA GLU A 194 19.25 19.62 13.57
C GLU A 194 19.20 18.38 14.48
N LEU A 195 18.31 17.47 14.18
CA LEU A 195 18.12 16.23 14.93
C LEU A 195 18.91 15.04 14.35
N GLY A 196 19.48 15.22 13.15
CA GLY A 196 20.19 14.17 12.43
C GLY A 196 19.28 13.06 11.91
N SER A 197 19.88 11.92 11.58
CA SER A 197 19.20 10.71 11.08
C SER A 197 19.42 9.54 12.03
N ARG A 198 18.91 9.62 13.26
CA ARG A 198 19.10 8.61 14.31
C ARG A 198 17.84 7.75 14.48
N CYS A 199 18.00 6.61 15.16
CA CYS A 199 16.89 5.78 15.61
C CYS A 199 15.97 6.56 16.55
N THR A 200 14.67 6.26 16.51
CA THR A 200 13.60 6.88 17.33
C THR A 200 13.95 6.95 18.82
N VAL A 201 14.58 5.91 19.36
CA VAL A 201 14.99 5.84 20.78
C VAL A 201 15.94 6.98 21.14
N PHE A 202 16.93 7.24 20.29
CA PHE A 202 17.88 8.34 20.49
C PHE A 202 17.29 9.71 20.18
N MET A 203 16.32 9.76 19.27
CA MET A 203 15.64 10.99 18.88
C MET A 203 14.86 11.62 20.05
N ASN A 204 14.25 10.81 20.90
CA ASN A 204 13.58 11.29 22.13
C ASN A 204 14.53 12.12 23.01
N SER A 205 15.78 11.70 23.15
CA SER A 205 16.77 12.45 23.93
C SER A 205 17.12 13.77 23.25
N SER A 206 17.34 13.74 21.92
CA SER A 206 17.67 14.95 21.15
C SER A 206 16.53 15.98 21.16
N VAL A 207 15.28 15.52 21.05
CA VAL A 207 14.10 16.42 21.14
C VAL A 207 13.99 17.03 22.54
N LYS A 208 14.18 16.24 23.62
CA LYS A 208 14.15 16.76 24.99
C LYS A 208 15.30 17.75 25.26
N GLU A 209 16.46 17.53 24.67
CA GLU A 209 17.58 18.45 24.74
C GLU A 209 17.25 19.77 24.05
N ALA A 210 16.74 19.72 22.80
CA ALA A 210 16.30 20.89 22.08
C ALA A 210 15.23 21.68 22.84
N GLN A 211 14.25 21.00 23.50
CA GLN A 211 13.25 21.65 24.34
C GLN A 211 13.89 22.38 25.56
N LYS A 212 14.89 21.77 26.20
CA LYS A 212 15.62 22.38 27.31
C LYS A 212 16.44 23.60 26.88
N GLU A 213 16.92 23.60 25.66
CA GLU A 213 17.64 24.70 25.01
C GLU A 213 16.73 25.83 24.53
N GLY A 214 15.40 25.65 24.63
CA GLY A 214 14.41 26.65 24.29
C GLY A 214 13.98 26.65 22.81
N ALA A 215 14.20 25.55 22.09
CA ALA A 215 13.70 25.42 20.72
C ALA A 215 12.16 25.47 20.68
N SER A 216 11.64 26.18 19.71
CA SER A 216 10.17 26.28 19.51
C SER A 216 9.58 24.96 18.97
N ILE A 217 8.27 24.79 19.14
CA ILE A 217 7.56 23.61 18.59
C ILE A 217 7.67 23.58 17.07
N GLU A 218 7.64 24.73 16.44
CA GLU A 218 7.82 24.91 15.00
C GLU A 218 9.17 24.36 14.54
N ASP A 219 10.23 24.71 15.25
CA ASP A 219 11.60 24.30 14.92
C ASP A 219 11.82 22.81 15.18
N ILE A 220 11.20 22.26 16.23
CA ILE A 220 11.23 20.81 16.51
C ILE A 220 10.44 20.03 15.46
N SER A 221 9.22 20.49 15.08
CA SER A 221 8.42 19.84 14.04
C SER A 221 9.13 19.81 12.69
N ALA A 222 9.77 20.90 12.30
CA ALA A 222 10.58 20.97 11.08
C ALA A 222 11.77 20.03 11.17
N GLY A 223 12.50 20.01 12.30
CA GLY A 223 13.63 19.13 12.54
C GLY A 223 13.27 17.65 12.46
N LEU A 224 12.12 17.24 13.00
CA LEU A 224 11.61 15.87 12.90
C LEU A 224 11.27 15.52 11.45
N SER A 225 10.62 16.42 10.70
CA SER A 225 10.30 16.24 9.29
C SER A 225 11.57 16.06 8.44
N MET A 226 12.59 16.87 8.69
CA MET A 226 13.90 16.73 8.04
C MET A 226 14.59 15.41 8.41
N SER A 227 14.48 14.97 9.67
CA SER A 227 15.06 13.70 10.12
C SER A 227 14.43 12.50 9.41
N VAL A 228 13.11 12.47 9.24
CA VAL A 228 12.41 11.42 8.45
C VAL A 228 12.97 11.36 7.04
N VAL A 229 13.09 12.50 6.39
CA VAL A 229 13.60 12.62 5.02
C VAL A 229 15.06 12.15 4.92
N LYS A 230 15.92 12.62 5.81
CA LYS A 230 17.33 12.21 5.85
C LYS A 230 17.48 10.69 6.09
N ASN A 231 16.63 10.11 6.95
CA ASN A 231 16.60 8.66 7.13
C ASN A 231 16.20 7.94 5.84
N ALA A 232 15.17 8.39 5.15
CA ALA A 232 14.75 7.80 3.88
C ALA A 232 15.87 7.85 2.84
N ILE A 233 16.45 9.02 2.60
CA ILE A 233 17.45 9.23 1.56
C ILE A 233 18.78 8.52 1.89
N TYR A 234 19.33 8.74 3.09
CA TYR A 234 20.70 8.31 3.39
C TYR A 234 20.80 6.94 4.06
N LYS A 235 19.74 6.45 4.71
CA LYS A 235 19.76 5.15 5.41
C LYS A 235 19.09 4.06 4.61
N VAL A 236 17.92 4.36 4.00
CA VAL A 236 17.15 3.38 3.23
C VAL A 236 17.64 3.33 1.80
N ILE A 237 17.59 4.46 1.09
CA ILE A 237 17.97 4.54 -0.32
C ILE A 237 19.49 4.47 -0.46
N ARG A 238 20.23 5.02 0.52
CA ARG A 238 21.69 5.15 0.50
C ARG A 238 22.20 5.97 -0.66
N ALA A 239 21.42 6.98 -1.07
CA ALA A 239 21.81 7.92 -2.10
C ALA A 239 23.05 8.72 -1.63
N ARG A 240 24.00 8.94 -2.52
CA ARG A 240 25.19 9.78 -2.27
C ARG A 240 24.88 11.24 -2.52
N ASP A 241 24.05 11.48 -3.50
CA ASP A 241 23.58 12.81 -3.90
C ASP A 241 22.15 12.75 -4.46
N ALA A 242 21.59 13.90 -4.77
CA ALA A 242 20.23 14.02 -5.27
C ALA A 242 20.06 13.44 -6.69
N ASP A 243 21.14 13.35 -7.48
CA ASP A 243 21.07 12.82 -8.85
C ASP A 243 20.95 11.30 -8.88
N ASP A 244 21.37 10.62 -7.81
CA ASP A 244 21.12 9.18 -7.61
C ASP A 244 19.62 8.85 -7.56
N LEU A 245 18.73 9.83 -7.25
CA LEU A 245 17.28 9.62 -7.12
C LEU A 245 16.50 9.82 -8.44
N GLY A 246 17.19 10.10 -9.56
CA GLY A 246 16.52 10.38 -10.82
C GLY A 246 15.99 11.83 -10.91
N LYS A 247 15.20 12.11 -11.97
CA LYS A 247 14.72 13.46 -12.30
C LYS A 247 13.20 13.60 -12.22
N GLN A 248 12.47 12.54 -12.49
CA GLN A 248 11.01 12.48 -12.54
C GLN A 248 10.48 11.72 -11.33
N ILE A 249 10.44 12.40 -10.18
CA ILE A 249 10.15 11.79 -8.87
C ILE A 249 8.68 11.93 -8.53
N VAL A 250 8.02 10.81 -8.24
CA VAL A 250 6.66 10.77 -7.65
C VAL A 250 6.77 10.33 -6.20
N VAL A 251 6.20 11.11 -5.29
CA VAL A 251 6.13 10.77 -3.87
C VAL A 251 4.73 10.30 -3.50
N GLN A 252 4.65 9.23 -2.71
CA GLN A 252 3.43 8.52 -2.33
C GLN A 252 3.42 8.22 -0.83
N GLY A 253 2.30 7.67 -0.36
CA GLY A 253 2.10 7.30 1.03
C GLY A 253 1.52 8.42 1.88
N GLY A 254 0.89 8.01 2.99
CA GLY A 254 0.20 8.93 3.90
C GLY A 254 1.14 9.96 4.54
N THR A 255 2.42 9.62 4.71
CA THR A 255 3.41 10.53 5.30
C THR A 255 3.65 11.77 4.44
N PHE A 256 3.54 11.67 3.12
CA PHE A 256 3.69 12.81 2.22
C PHE A 256 2.46 13.74 2.18
N LEU A 257 1.34 13.38 2.83
CA LEU A 257 0.26 14.35 3.12
C LEU A 257 0.73 15.43 4.09
N ASN A 258 1.77 15.14 4.89
CA ASN A 258 2.45 16.12 5.72
C ASN A 258 3.31 17.05 4.85
N ASN A 259 2.87 18.31 4.76
CA ASN A 259 3.56 19.31 3.93
C ASN A 259 4.96 19.66 4.43
N ALA A 260 5.24 19.55 5.74
CA ALA A 260 6.59 19.78 6.26
C ALA A 260 7.56 18.68 5.80
N VAL A 261 7.12 17.41 5.76
CA VAL A 261 7.90 16.30 5.20
C VAL A 261 8.16 16.50 3.72
N LEU A 262 7.11 16.83 2.95
CA LEU A 262 7.23 17.08 1.53
C LEU A 262 8.25 18.18 1.22
N ARG A 263 8.15 19.33 1.92
CA ARG A 263 9.10 20.45 1.72
C ARG A 263 10.50 20.10 2.19
N SER A 264 10.64 19.35 3.27
CA SER A 264 11.94 18.85 3.72
C SER A 264 12.58 17.94 2.67
N PHE A 265 11.79 17.08 2.01
CA PHE A 265 12.27 16.22 0.93
C PHE A 265 12.73 17.04 -0.28
N GLU A 266 11.89 17.95 -0.77
CA GLU A 266 12.23 18.82 -1.90
C GLU A 266 13.47 19.70 -1.62
N LYS A 267 13.61 20.18 -0.37
CA LYS A 267 14.77 20.98 0.05
C LYS A 267 16.05 20.13 0.07
N GLU A 268 15.96 18.91 0.60
CA GLU A 268 17.11 18.01 0.71
C GLU A 268 17.64 17.59 -0.67
N ILE A 269 16.74 17.33 -1.64
CA ILE A 269 17.14 16.94 -3.00
C ILE A 269 17.32 18.13 -3.97
N GLY A 270 17.02 19.35 -3.54
CA GLY A 270 17.19 20.57 -4.33
C GLY A 270 16.26 20.70 -5.53
N ARG A 271 15.16 19.93 -5.58
CA ARG A 271 14.19 19.96 -6.69
C ARG A 271 12.75 19.68 -6.22
N ASN A 272 11.78 20.12 -7.02
CA ASN A 272 10.37 19.79 -6.77
C ASN A 272 10.08 18.35 -7.19
N VAL A 273 9.12 17.73 -6.49
CA VAL A 273 8.63 16.38 -6.80
C VAL A 273 7.13 16.42 -7.10
N ILE A 274 6.63 15.40 -7.76
CA ILE A 274 5.20 15.24 -8.00
C ILE A 274 4.59 14.52 -6.79
N ARG A 275 3.69 15.23 -6.08
CA ARG A 275 2.85 14.64 -5.05
C ARG A 275 1.41 14.66 -5.52
N PRO A 276 0.82 13.52 -5.88
CA PRO A 276 -0.61 13.44 -6.15
C PRO A 276 -1.43 13.86 -4.92
N LYS A 277 -2.56 14.52 -5.13
CA LYS A 277 -3.49 14.89 -4.04
C LYS A 277 -3.92 13.68 -3.23
N ILE A 278 -4.05 12.53 -3.91
CA ILE A 278 -4.40 11.22 -3.34
C ILE A 278 -3.19 10.40 -2.92
N SER A 279 -2.07 11.02 -2.53
CA SER A 279 -0.81 10.30 -2.23
C SER A 279 -0.96 9.15 -1.21
N GLY A 280 -1.93 9.24 -0.30
CA GLY A 280 -2.27 8.18 0.65
C GLY A 280 -3.13 7.04 0.08
N LEU A 281 -3.68 7.20 -1.13
CA LEU A 281 -4.58 6.24 -1.78
C LEU A 281 -3.98 5.59 -3.03
N MET A 282 -2.70 5.82 -3.30
CA MET A 282 -2.06 5.42 -4.57
C MET A 282 -2.12 3.91 -4.81
N GLY A 283 -1.94 3.08 -3.77
CA GLY A 283 -2.08 1.63 -3.91
C GLY A 283 -3.49 1.23 -4.35
N ALA A 284 -4.53 1.76 -3.70
CA ALA A 284 -5.91 1.49 -4.06
C ALA A 284 -6.26 2.03 -5.46
N PHE A 285 -5.80 3.24 -5.80
CA PHE A 285 -6.02 3.83 -7.11
C PHE A 285 -5.34 3.02 -8.23
N GLY A 286 -4.11 2.58 -8.01
CA GLY A 286 -3.40 1.70 -8.94
C GLY A 286 -4.09 0.34 -9.12
N ALA A 287 -4.65 -0.22 -8.04
CA ALA A 287 -5.48 -1.43 -8.11
C ALA A 287 -6.76 -1.19 -8.93
N ALA A 288 -7.45 -0.05 -8.76
CA ALA A 288 -8.63 0.29 -9.56
C ALA A 288 -8.29 0.45 -11.06
N LEU A 289 -7.18 1.15 -11.39
CA LEU A 289 -6.67 1.24 -12.76
C LEU A 289 -6.32 -0.14 -13.35
N PHE A 290 -5.80 -1.04 -12.51
CA PHE A 290 -5.54 -2.42 -12.94
C PHE A 290 -6.83 -3.18 -13.20
N ALA A 291 -7.81 -3.08 -12.30
CA ALA A 291 -9.12 -3.72 -12.45
C ALA A 291 -9.82 -3.29 -13.74
N LYS A 292 -9.74 -2.01 -14.08
CA LYS A 292 -10.25 -1.48 -15.34
C LYS A 292 -9.58 -2.12 -16.56
N ASN A 293 -8.26 -2.28 -16.53
CA ASN A 293 -7.48 -2.86 -17.63
C ASN A 293 -7.68 -4.38 -17.81
N LEU A 294 -8.43 -5.04 -16.91
CA LEU A 294 -8.82 -6.44 -17.11
C LEU A 294 -9.89 -6.62 -18.20
N GLU A 295 -10.59 -5.53 -18.56
CA GLU A 295 -11.62 -5.49 -19.61
C GLU A 295 -12.69 -6.59 -19.45
N LEU A 296 -13.11 -6.85 -18.21
CA LEU A 296 -14.09 -7.89 -17.90
C LEU A 296 -15.49 -7.48 -18.32
N GLU A 297 -16.28 -8.44 -18.80
CA GLU A 297 -17.72 -8.22 -19.04
C GLU A 297 -18.47 -8.02 -17.72
N HIS A 298 -18.12 -8.82 -16.70
CA HIS A 298 -18.71 -8.78 -15.36
C HIS A 298 -17.66 -9.06 -14.31
N SER A 299 -17.70 -8.33 -13.21
CA SER A 299 -16.87 -8.62 -12.03
C SER A 299 -17.39 -9.83 -11.26
N THR A 300 -16.47 -10.60 -10.68
CA THR A 300 -16.79 -11.69 -9.76
C THR A 300 -17.00 -11.25 -8.32
N ILE A 301 -16.84 -9.96 -8.03
CA ILE A 301 -16.99 -9.40 -6.68
C ILE A 301 -18.31 -9.86 -6.04
N ILE A 302 -18.26 -10.11 -4.73
CA ILE A 302 -19.43 -10.55 -3.96
C ILE A 302 -20.65 -9.67 -4.24
N SER A 303 -21.80 -10.29 -4.53
CA SER A 303 -23.04 -9.55 -4.81
C SER A 303 -23.62 -8.91 -3.54
N LYS A 304 -24.56 -7.97 -3.72
CA LYS A 304 -25.28 -7.32 -2.61
C LYS A 304 -25.97 -8.34 -1.71
N GLU A 305 -26.61 -9.35 -2.30
CA GLU A 305 -27.34 -10.40 -1.62
C GLU A 305 -26.39 -11.29 -0.81
N ALA A 306 -25.31 -11.77 -1.43
CA ALA A 306 -24.32 -12.60 -0.76
C ALA A 306 -23.59 -11.82 0.36
N LEU A 307 -23.33 -10.51 0.17
CA LEU A 307 -22.71 -9.65 1.17
C LEU A 307 -23.61 -9.48 2.42
N ALA A 308 -24.94 -9.43 2.24
CA ALA A 308 -25.88 -9.32 3.36
C ALA A 308 -25.82 -10.51 4.32
N HIS A 309 -25.46 -11.69 3.81
CA HIS A 309 -25.31 -12.93 4.59
C HIS A 309 -23.84 -13.27 4.90
N PHE A 310 -22.91 -12.41 4.53
CA PHE A 310 -21.48 -12.65 4.71
C PHE A 310 -21.10 -12.62 6.19
N SER A 311 -20.37 -13.66 6.61
CA SER A 311 -19.67 -13.65 7.90
C SER A 311 -18.27 -14.24 7.78
N HIS A 312 -17.37 -13.73 8.59
CA HIS A 312 -15.98 -14.15 8.64
C HIS A 312 -15.62 -14.61 10.04
N SER A 313 -14.96 -15.76 10.13
CA SER A 313 -14.33 -16.24 11.37
C SER A 313 -12.93 -16.76 11.06
N ALA A 314 -12.01 -16.54 11.99
CA ALA A 314 -10.64 -17.01 11.89
C ALA A 314 -10.29 -17.89 13.10
N SER A 315 -9.54 -18.97 12.87
CA SER A 315 -9.02 -19.84 13.91
C SER A 315 -7.56 -20.19 13.64
N ALA A 316 -6.74 -20.15 14.69
CA ALA A 316 -5.34 -20.53 14.62
C ALA A 316 -5.16 -22.02 14.91
N THR A 317 -4.26 -22.66 14.20
CA THR A 317 -3.87 -24.06 14.42
C THR A 317 -2.42 -24.30 13.94
N ASN A 318 -1.86 -25.44 14.30
CA ASN A 318 -0.55 -25.84 13.81
C ASN A 318 -0.67 -26.93 12.75
N CYS A 319 0.09 -26.78 11.68
CA CYS A 319 0.24 -27.80 10.65
C CYS A 319 1.06 -28.98 11.20
N LYS A 320 0.46 -30.18 11.27
CA LYS A 320 1.11 -31.39 11.78
C LYS A 320 1.61 -32.31 10.66
N ILE A 321 1.69 -31.85 9.41
CA ILE A 321 2.02 -32.68 8.24
C ILE A 321 3.53 -32.95 8.13
N CYS A 322 4.37 -32.04 8.62
CA CYS A 322 5.83 -32.21 8.59
C CYS A 322 6.49 -31.49 9.78
N GLY A 323 7.82 -31.66 9.93
CA GLY A 323 8.59 -31.10 11.03
C GLY A 323 8.63 -29.57 11.13
N ASN A 324 8.19 -28.84 10.10
CA ASN A 324 8.12 -27.37 10.15
C ASN A 324 7.02 -26.85 11.11
N ASN A 325 6.00 -27.64 11.36
CA ASN A 325 4.90 -27.34 12.29
C ASN A 325 4.38 -25.90 12.16
N CYS A 326 4.12 -25.44 10.91
CA CYS A 326 3.70 -24.06 10.61
C CYS A 326 2.48 -23.63 11.41
N ASN A 327 2.49 -22.40 11.91
CA ASN A 327 1.30 -21.78 12.46
C ASN A 327 0.38 -21.39 11.31
N LEU A 328 -0.82 -21.94 11.29
CA LEU A 328 -1.83 -21.71 10.26
C LEU A 328 -2.97 -20.87 10.81
N THR A 329 -3.47 -19.96 10.02
CA THR A 329 -4.76 -19.29 10.25
C THR A 329 -5.76 -19.83 9.23
N ILE A 330 -6.84 -20.43 9.73
CA ILE A 330 -7.94 -20.91 8.92
C ILE A 330 -9.05 -19.86 8.95
N ASN A 331 -9.23 -19.17 7.85
CA ASN A 331 -10.32 -18.24 7.65
C ASN A 331 -11.51 -18.97 7.03
N LYS A 332 -12.70 -18.77 7.58
CA LYS A 332 -13.97 -19.29 7.05
C LYS A 332 -14.85 -18.11 6.69
N PHE A 333 -15.32 -18.10 5.46
CA PHE A 333 -16.26 -17.14 4.93
C PHE A 333 -17.58 -17.88 4.66
N ASN A 334 -18.64 -17.43 5.30
CA ASN A 334 -19.98 -17.95 5.05
C ASN A 334 -20.74 -16.93 4.21
N ASP A 335 -21.40 -17.36 3.17
CA ASP A 335 -22.32 -16.61 2.35
C ASP A 335 -23.48 -17.53 1.91
N GLU A 336 -24.40 -17.04 1.09
CA GLU A 336 -25.53 -17.82 0.57
C GLU A 336 -25.13 -19.11 -0.16
N LYS A 337 -23.91 -19.14 -0.75
CA LYS A 337 -23.41 -20.28 -1.51
C LYS A 337 -22.74 -21.34 -0.64
N GLY A 338 -22.58 -21.07 0.67
CA GLY A 338 -22.00 -21.98 1.62
C GLY A 338 -20.75 -21.48 2.34
N VAL A 339 -19.88 -22.39 2.76
CA VAL A 339 -18.65 -22.09 3.52
C VAL A 339 -17.43 -22.21 2.64
N ARG A 340 -16.76 -21.10 2.39
CA ARG A 340 -15.45 -21.07 1.77
C ARG A 340 -14.36 -21.02 2.84
N ARG A 341 -13.19 -21.58 2.56
CA ARG A 341 -12.04 -21.60 3.49
C ARG A 341 -10.81 -21.07 2.81
N PHE A 342 -10.11 -20.20 3.52
CA PHE A 342 -8.79 -19.72 3.12
C PHE A 342 -7.79 -19.99 4.24
N ILE A 343 -6.66 -20.60 3.91
CA ILE A 343 -5.60 -20.96 4.87
C ILE A 343 -4.39 -20.08 4.57
N SER A 344 -3.93 -19.37 5.59
CA SER A 344 -2.70 -18.57 5.54
C SER A 344 -1.67 -19.04 6.58
N GLY A 345 -0.41 -18.56 6.47
CA GLY A 345 0.69 -18.97 7.32
C GLY A 345 1.35 -20.30 6.91
N ASN A 346 0.84 -20.94 5.86
CA ASN A 346 1.43 -22.14 5.29
C ASN A 346 2.71 -21.81 4.50
N ARG A 347 3.76 -22.63 4.71
CA ARG A 347 5.02 -22.54 3.95
C ARG A 347 5.06 -23.49 2.75
N CYS A 348 3.98 -24.19 2.47
CA CYS A 348 3.81 -25.10 1.35
C CYS A 348 2.33 -25.43 1.14
N GLU A 349 1.99 -26.05 0.01
CA GLU A 349 0.62 -26.36 -0.40
C GLU A 349 -0.04 -27.55 0.34
N LYS A 350 0.71 -28.30 1.15
CA LYS A 350 0.19 -29.49 1.85
C LYS A 350 -1.04 -29.21 2.73
N PRO A 351 -1.09 -28.11 3.51
CA PRO A 351 -2.26 -27.81 4.34
C PRO A 351 -3.52 -27.49 3.52
N LEU A 352 -3.36 -27.09 2.27
CA LEU A 352 -4.47 -26.76 1.36
C LEU A 352 -5.19 -28.01 0.81
N GLY A 353 -4.65 -29.21 1.10
CA GLY A 353 -5.19 -30.47 0.58
C GLY A 353 -5.00 -30.65 -0.93
N LEU A 354 -4.21 -29.80 -1.57
CA LEU A 354 -3.90 -29.91 -2.98
C LEU A 354 -3.09 -31.19 -3.18
N LYS A 355 -3.64 -32.16 -3.89
CA LYS A 355 -2.89 -33.32 -4.34
C LYS A 355 -1.75 -32.80 -5.21
N LYS A 356 -0.50 -33.21 -4.92
CA LYS A 356 0.60 -32.97 -5.85
C LYS A 356 0.11 -33.34 -7.24
N SER A 357 0.08 -32.38 -8.14
CA SER A 357 -0.08 -32.70 -9.55
C SER A 357 0.95 -33.79 -9.89
N SER A 358 0.54 -34.81 -10.55
CA SER A 358 1.42 -35.89 -11.04
C SER A 358 2.37 -35.39 -12.17
N GLY A 359 2.61 -34.07 -12.21
CA GLY A 359 3.61 -33.46 -13.07
C GLY A 359 5.00 -33.95 -12.74
N ALA A 360 5.81 -34.09 -13.77
CA ALA A 360 7.18 -34.58 -13.74
C ALA A 360 7.88 -34.24 -12.43
N LYS A 361 8.35 -35.27 -11.70
CA LYS A 361 9.19 -35.06 -10.52
C LYS A 361 10.47 -34.36 -10.99
N TYR A 362 10.51 -33.07 -10.84
CA TYR A 362 11.75 -32.34 -11.00
C TYR A 362 12.77 -32.92 -10.03
N GLN A 363 13.96 -33.23 -10.53
CA GLN A 363 15.04 -33.75 -9.72
C GLN A 363 15.40 -32.71 -8.66
N ASN A 364 15.43 -33.13 -7.39
CA ASN A 364 15.92 -32.25 -6.33
C ASN A 364 17.41 -31.94 -6.56
N MET A 365 17.70 -30.75 -7.01
CA MET A 365 19.06 -30.33 -7.37
C MET A 365 20.03 -30.36 -6.19
N TYR A 366 19.54 -30.19 -4.97
CA TYR A 366 20.36 -30.31 -3.76
C TYR A 366 20.78 -31.76 -3.54
N GLU A 367 19.83 -32.70 -3.60
CA GLU A 367 20.12 -34.14 -3.49
C GLU A 367 21.03 -34.62 -4.63
N TYR A 368 20.79 -34.14 -5.84
CA TYR A 368 21.64 -34.42 -6.99
C TYR A 368 23.09 -33.99 -6.75
N LYS A 369 23.29 -32.72 -6.33
CA LYS A 369 24.63 -32.20 -6.01
C LYS A 369 25.30 -32.97 -4.89
N LEU A 370 24.55 -33.24 -3.80
CA LEU A 370 25.08 -34.00 -2.66
C LEU A 370 25.50 -35.41 -3.07
N ASN A 371 24.72 -36.12 -3.90
CA ASN A 371 25.04 -37.42 -4.38
C ASN A 371 26.26 -37.41 -5.32
N LYS A 372 26.39 -36.39 -6.17
CA LYS A 372 27.59 -36.20 -7.00
C LYS A 372 28.84 -35.95 -6.17
N LEU A 373 28.75 -35.09 -5.15
CA LEU A 373 29.87 -34.86 -4.24
C LEU A 373 30.29 -36.12 -3.47
N LYS A 374 29.33 -36.89 -2.96
CA LYS A 374 29.60 -38.17 -2.31
C LYS A 374 30.27 -39.19 -3.25
N ALA A 375 29.84 -39.25 -4.50
CA ALA A 375 30.46 -40.12 -5.50
C ALA A 375 31.89 -39.71 -5.83
N LEU A 376 32.19 -38.42 -5.91
CA LEU A 376 33.56 -37.92 -6.12
C LEU A 376 34.44 -38.19 -4.91
N LEU A 377 33.98 -37.97 -3.70
CA LEU A 377 34.71 -38.24 -2.45
C LEU A 377 34.99 -39.75 -2.28
N SER A 378 34.04 -40.63 -2.65
CA SER A 378 34.27 -42.08 -2.63
C SER A 378 35.29 -42.53 -3.67
N TYR A 379 35.37 -41.84 -4.81
CA TYR A 379 36.37 -42.14 -5.85
C TYR A 379 37.81 -41.77 -5.43
N GLU A 380 37.97 -40.63 -4.72
CA GLU A 380 39.28 -40.22 -4.18
C GLU A 380 39.75 -41.04 -2.99
N LEU A 381 38.86 -41.70 -2.25
CA LEU A 381 39.21 -42.56 -1.11
C LEU A 381 39.61 -44.00 -1.54
N TYR A 382 39.37 -44.41 -2.80
CA TYR A 382 39.69 -45.74 -3.33
C TYR A 382 40.84 -45.72 -4.34
N ASN A 383 41.40 -44.60 -4.70
CA ASN A 383 42.60 -44.42 -5.52
C ASN A 383 43.70 -43.70 -4.72
#